data_870a5377a7b55ee43caefdbcfd504df5
#
_entry.id   870a5377a7b55ee43caefdbcfd504df5
#
_cell.length_a   1.000
_cell.length_b   1.000
_cell.length_c   1.000
_cell.angle_alpha   90.00
_cell.angle_beta   90.00
_cell.angle_gamma   90.00
#
_symmetry.space_group_name_H-M   'P 1'
#
loop_
_entity.id
_entity.type
_entity.pdbx_description
1 polymer ?
#
loop_
_entity_poly.entity_id
_entity_poly.type
_entity_poly.pdbx_seq_one_letter_code
_entity_poly.pdbx_strand_id
1 'polypeptide(L)'
;MTATRGMPPALNVITLATFAASLSVRALDPVLPHVAEDFGVSIATAASFAAVFAFTFAIIQPVLGAAADLFGKARLMVICLALLGLANLLGAMSTSFSMLFVARILAGIGSGGVFPVALSLTSDLVGPDKRQLAIGRTLAGSMTGNLLGASASGLIGDFLGWRGVLAVLGGLVVIAAIAVAAGFRGTALSRPPKTSLSALRHGYRTIFSNPNARVCYAAVFIEGCCVLGLFPFMASFLFDLGETSLSIAGIVIAGFAIGGLFYTMTVSRFLPAMGVRGMMIAGATLVGLQLVAVSFGPGWKVQALCMLFMGWGFYMIHGCLQVFASELSVEARATALSLHSFFFFMGQTIGPIAYGFGIHHAGKTPTLVTAAAVIVVLGFVCARLLRQTRPADAAARPDVKP
;
A
#
# COMPACT_ATOMS: atom_id res chain seq x y z
N MET A 1 11.77 1.03 -41.58
CA MET A 1 10.61 1.81 -41.07
C MET A 1 9.81 0.89 -40.14
N THR A 2 10.16 0.83 -38.85
CA THR A 2 9.42 0.08 -37.85
C THR A 2 8.31 0.98 -37.30
N ALA A 3 7.08 0.64 -37.69
CA ALA A 3 5.88 1.30 -37.18
C ALA A 3 5.93 1.41 -35.66
N THR A 4 5.77 2.61 -35.13
CA THR A 4 5.54 2.89 -33.73
C THR A 4 4.21 2.23 -33.30
N ARG A 5 4.26 0.91 -33.01
CA ARG A 5 3.13 0.22 -32.44
C ARG A 5 2.82 0.92 -31.10
N GLY A 6 1.64 1.53 -31.00
CA GLY A 6 1.12 2.10 -29.76
C GLY A 6 1.14 1.09 -28.61
N MET A 7 0.91 1.54 -27.40
CA MET A 7 0.78 0.64 -26.25
C MET A 7 -0.37 -0.37 -26.48
N PRO A 8 -0.18 -1.66 -26.11
CA PRO A 8 -1.23 -2.66 -26.29
C PRO A 8 -2.52 -2.27 -25.54
N PRO A 9 -3.71 -2.46 -26.11
CA PRO A 9 -5.00 -2.17 -25.43
C PRO A 9 -5.15 -2.92 -24.09
N ALA A 10 -4.58 -4.12 -23.99
CA ALA A 10 -4.55 -4.91 -22.77
C ALA A 10 -3.91 -4.18 -21.58
N LEU A 11 -2.98 -3.24 -21.82
CA LEU A 11 -2.39 -2.42 -20.76
C LEU A 11 -3.43 -1.50 -20.10
N ASN A 12 -4.37 -0.94 -20.86
CA ASN A 12 -5.44 -0.11 -20.31
C ASN A 12 -6.36 -0.93 -19.39
N VAL A 13 -6.63 -2.19 -19.77
CA VAL A 13 -7.43 -3.11 -18.95
C VAL A 13 -6.72 -3.43 -17.64
N ILE A 14 -5.40 -3.68 -17.66
CA ILE A 14 -4.60 -3.90 -16.45
C ILE A 14 -4.60 -2.66 -15.57
N THR A 15 -4.40 -1.49 -16.15
CA THR A 15 -4.40 -0.21 -15.43
C THR A 15 -5.75 0.06 -14.75
N LEU A 16 -6.87 -0.20 -15.46
CA LEU A 16 -8.20 -0.08 -14.89
C LEU A 16 -8.44 -1.08 -13.76
N ALA A 17 -7.95 -2.31 -13.91
CA ALA A 17 -8.08 -3.34 -12.89
C ALA A 17 -7.28 -3.01 -11.62
N THR A 18 -6.04 -2.49 -11.76
CA THR A 18 -5.26 -2.03 -10.61
C THR A 18 -5.89 -0.82 -9.94
N PHE A 19 -6.46 0.11 -10.71
CA PHE A 19 -7.23 1.23 -10.20
C PHE A 19 -8.44 0.73 -9.37
N ALA A 20 -9.28 -0.14 -9.92
CA ALA A 20 -10.47 -0.67 -9.24
C ALA A 20 -10.12 -1.44 -7.96
N ALA A 21 -9.07 -2.28 -7.99
CA ALA A 21 -8.61 -2.99 -6.80
C ALA A 21 -8.10 -2.02 -5.72
N SER A 22 -7.36 -0.99 -6.12
CA SER A 22 -6.79 0.00 -5.19
C SER A 22 -7.83 0.88 -4.51
N LEU A 23 -8.98 1.16 -5.17
CA LEU A 23 -10.12 1.82 -4.53
C LEU A 23 -10.59 1.10 -3.26
N SER A 24 -10.52 -0.25 -3.25
CA SER A 24 -11.01 -1.07 -2.14
C SER A 24 -10.06 -1.14 -0.93
N VAL A 25 -8.80 -0.72 -1.08
CA VAL A 25 -7.79 -0.85 -0.01
C VAL A 25 -8.16 -0.02 1.22
N ARG A 26 -8.68 1.18 1.00
CA ARG A 26 -9.08 2.14 2.04
C ARG A 26 -10.60 2.31 2.17
N ALA A 27 -11.36 1.34 1.67
CA ALA A 27 -12.81 1.44 1.56
C ALA A 27 -13.53 1.67 2.90
N LEU A 28 -13.03 1.10 3.99
CA LEU A 28 -13.68 1.20 5.30
C LEU A 28 -13.16 2.36 6.17
N ASP A 29 -11.98 2.93 5.88
CA ASP A 29 -11.36 3.92 6.76
C ASP A 29 -12.29 5.13 7.06
N PRO A 30 -12.92 5.78 6.06
CA PRO A 30 -13.81 6.92 6.33
C PRO A 30 -15.11 6.53 7.02
N VAL A 31 -15.62 5.31 6.79
CA VAL A 31 -16.93 4.85 7.26
C VAL A 31 -16.84 4.00 8.54
N LEU A 32 -15.64 3.84 9.09
CA LEU A 32 -15.38 2.97 10.23
C LEU A 32 -16.22 3.31 11.48
N PRO A 33 -16.48 4.59 11.83
CA PRO A 33 -17.35 4.92 12.93
C PRO A 33 -18.76 4.34 12.78
N HIS A 34 -19.37 4.42 11.60
CA HIS A 34 -20.69 3.85 11.33
C HIS A 34 -20.69 2.32 11.38
N VAL A 35 -19.59 1.67 10.95
CA VAL A 35 -19.43 0.22 11.11
C VAL A 35 -19.34 -0.17 12.57
N ALA A 36 -18.61 0.60 13.38
CA ALA A 36 -18.50 0.38 14.83
C ALA A 36 -19.85 0.53 15.53
N GLU A 37 -20.61 1.57 15.20
CA GLU A 37 -21.95 1.84 15.73
C GLU A 37 -22.92 0.69 15.37
N ASP A 38 -22.98 0.29 14.11
CA ASP A 38 -23.88 -0.77 13.61
C ASP A 38 -23.69 -2.13 14.32
N PHE A 39 -22.43 -2.46 14.64
CA PHE A 39 -22.11 -3.70 15.35
C PHE A 39 -22.00 -3.54 16.88
N GLY A 40 -22.19 -2.33 17.41
CA GLY A 40 -22.10 -2.04 18.86
C GLY A 40 -20.70 -2.33 19.42
N VAL A 41 -19.64 -2.07 18.66
CA VAL A 41 -18.24 -2.31 19.06
C VAL A 41 -17.45 -1.02 19.15
N SER A 42 -16.31 -1.06 19.86
CA SER A 42 -15.41 0.10 19.90
C SER A 42 -14.75 0.35 18.54
N ILE A 43 -14.33 1.60 18.28
CA ILE A 43 -13.54 1.97 17.09
C ILE A 43 -12.26 1.12 16.99
N ALA A 44 -11.61 0.84 18.14
CA ALA A 44 -10.42 -0.02 18.16
C ALA A 44 -10.72 -1.45 17.71
N THR A 45 -11.89 -2.00 18.09
CA THR A 45 -12.35 -3.30 17.61
C THR A 45 -12.66 -3.26 16.11
N ALA A 46 -13.38 -2.24 15.65
CA ALA A 46 -13.69 -2.07 14.23
C ALA A 46 -12.42 -1.87 13.36
N ALA A 47 -11.37 -1.24 13.90
CA ALA A 47 -10.09 -1.09 13.22
C ALA A 47 -9.40 -2.43 12.89
N SER A 48 -9.81 -3.53 13.56
CA SER A 48 -9.36 -4.88 13.22
C SER A 48 -9.75 -5.32 11.80
N PHE A 49 -10.80 -4.74 11.20
CA PHE A 49 -11.14 -4.97 9.79
C PHE A 49 -10.05 -4.48 8.82
N ALA A 50 -9.44 -3.33 9.11
CA ALA A 50 -8.30 -2.83 8.36
C ALA A 50 -7.04 -3.68 8.62
N ALA A 51 -6.81 -4.05 9.88
CA ALA A 51 -5.68 -4.87 10.28
C ALA A 51 -5.71 -6.26 9.62
N VAL A 52 -6.84 -6.97 9.65
CA VAL A 52 -6.95 -8.31 9.05
C VAL A 52 -6.85 -8.28 7.52
N PHE A 53 -7.38 -7.23 6.89
CA PHE A 53 -7.19 -7.02 5.46
C PHE A 53 -5.70 -6.86 5.12
N ALA A 54 -4.99 -5.99 5.83
CA ALA A 54 -3.55 -5.75 5.62
C ALA A 54 -2.72 -7.01 5.89
N PHE A 55 -3.06 -7.78 6.93
CA PHE A 55 -2.42 -9.04 7.26
C PHE A 55 -2.54 -10.07 6.15
N THR A 56 -3.75 -10.33 5.70
CA THR A 56 -4.00 -11.31 4.62
C THR A 56 -3.42 -10.86 3.29
N PHE A 57 -3.49 -9.55 3.01
CA PHE A 57 -2.82 -8.94 1.87
C PHE A 57 -1.30 -9.20 1.90
N ALA A 58 -0.64 -9.01 3.05
CA ALA A 58 0.80 -9.20 3.19
C ALA A 58 1.22 -10.67 3.00
N ILE A 59 0.55 -11.59 3.71
CA ILE A 59 0.92 -13.01 3.73
C ILE A 59 0.71 -13.67 2.37
N ILE A 60 -0.33 -13.28 1.64
CA ILE A 60 -0.68 -13.92 0.38
C ILE A 60 0.26 -13.54 -0.77
N GLN A 61 0.94 -12.38 -0.71
CA GLN A 61 1.78 -11.89 -1.82
C GLN A 61 2.86 -12.88 -2.28
N PRO A 62 3.68 -13.47 -1.40
CA PRO A 62 4.68 -14.45 -1.80
C PRO A 62 4.06 -15.70 -2.45
N VAL A 63 2.89 -16.13 -1.95
CA VAL A 63 2.17 -17.30 -2.45
C VAL A 63 1.62 -17.04 -3.85
N LEU A 64 1.01 -15.87 -4.06
CA LEU A 64 0.40 -15.52 -5.35
C LEU A 64 1.46 -15.22 -6.42
N GLY A 65 2.65 -14.76 -6.03
CA GLY A 65 3.77 -14.65 -6.96
C GLY A 65 4.14 -16.02 -7.57
N ALA A 66 4.24 -17.04 -6.75
CA ALA A 66 4.51 -18.42 -7.21
C ALA A 66 3.29 -19.01 -7.97
N ALA A 67 2.08 -18.74 -7.51
CA ALA A 67 0.86 -19.19 -8.16
C ALA A 67 0.66 -18.61 -9.57
N ALA A 68 1.15 -17.38 -9.83
CA ALA A 68 1.11 -16.75 -11.13
C ALA A 68 1.82 -17.58 -12.22
N ASP A 69 2.89 -18.26 -11.84
CA ASP A 69 3.66 -19.12 -12.72
C ASP A 69 2.97 -20.47 -13.00
N LEU A 70 2.12 -20.94 -12.07
CA LEU A 70 1.39 -22.21 -12.18
C LEU A 70 0.05 -22.04 -12.93
N PHE A 71 -0.73 -21.02 -12.57
CA PHE A 71 -2.10 -20.84 -13.08
C PHE A 71 -2.17 -19.91 -14.30
N GLY A 72 -1.08 -19.24 -14.63
CA GLY A 72 -1.01 -18.18 -15.65
C GLY A 72 -1.48 -16.83 -15.11
N LYS A 73 -0.68 -15.80 -15.39
CA LYS A 73 -0.81 -14.45 -14.80
C LYS A 73 -2.18 -13.81 -15.04
N ALA A 74 -2.70 -13.86 -16.27
CA ALA A 74 -4.01 -13.26 -16.60
C ALA A 74 -5.15 -13.95 -15.86
N ARG A 75 -5.13 -15.30 -15.81
CA ARG A 75 -6.13 -16.09 -15.11
C ARG A 75 -6.09 -15.82 -13.61
N LEU A 76 -4.89 -15.75 -13.02
CA LEU A 76 -4.73 -15.43 -11.59
C LEU A 76 -5.22 -14.02 -11.29
N MET A 77 -4.96 -13.04 -12.14
CA MET A 77 -5.47 -11.68 -11.98
C MET A 77 -7.00 -11.64 -11.95
N VAL A 78 -7.67 -12.39 -12.86
CA VAL A 78 -9.14 -12.50 -12.87
C VAL A 78 -9.65 -13.14 -11.57
N ILE A 79 -9.01 -14.22 -11.11
CA ILE A 79 -9.40 -14.91 -9.85
C ILE A 79 -9.24 -13.94 -8.66
N CYS A 80 -8.13 -13.22 -8.57
CA CYS A 80 -7.87 -12.25 -7.51
C CYS A 80 -8.89 -11.10 -7.51
N LEU A 81 -9.19 -10.53 -8.67
CA LEU A 81 -10.21 -9.48 -8.81
C LEU A 81 -11.62 -10.01 -8.49
N ALA A 82 -11.98 -11.17 -8.98
CA ALA A 82 -13.27 -11.79 -8.68
C ALA A 82 -13.41 -12.04 -7.18
N LEU A 83 -12.37 -12.60 -6.54
CA LEU A 83 -12.38 -12.83 -5.10
C LEU A 83 -12.52 -11.51 -4.32
N LEU A 84 -11.78 -10.46 -4.69
CA LEU A 84 -11.87 -9.15 -4.05
C LEU A 84 -13.27 -8.53 -4.21
N GLY A 85 -13.82 -8.55 -5.43
CA GLY A 85 -15.14 -8.00 -5.71
C GLY A 85 -16.26 -8.74 -4.98
N LEU A 86 -16.26 -10.09 -5.05
CA LEU A 86 -17.24 -10.91 -4.35
C LEU A 86 -17.12 -10.81 -2.83
N ALA A 87 -15.89 -10.71 -2.29
CA ALA A 87 -15.66 -10.49 -0.87
C ALA A 87 -16.22 -9.14 -0.39
N ASN A 88 -16.05 -8.07 -1.17
CA ASN A 88 -16.66 -6.76 -0.85
C ASN A 88 -18.20 -6.85 -0.92
N LEU A 89 -18.78 -7.53 -1.91
CA LEU A 89 -20.24 -7.76 -1.97
C LEU A 89 -20.74 -8.58 -0.78
N LEU A 90 -20.01 -9.62 -0.38
CA LEU A 90 -20.29 -10.38 0.85
C LEU A 90 -20.23 -9.47 2.09
N GLY A 91 -19.23 -8.59 2.15
CA GLY A 91 -19.13 -7.58 3.21
C GLY A 91 -20.31 -6.63 3.25
N ALA A 92 -20.80 -6.19 2.09
CA ALA A 92 -22.00 -5.35 1.99
C ALA A 92 -23.27 -6.03 2.54
N MET A 93 -23.33 -7.35 2.40
CA MET A 93 -24.47 -8.17 2.90
C MET A 93 -24.29 -8.61 4.36
N SER A 94 -23.19 -8.22 5.03
CA SER A 94 -22.90 -8.72 6.37
C SER A 94 -23.89 -8.21 7.41
N THR A 95 -24.39 -9.15 8.22
CA THR A 95 -25.30 -8.90 9.34
C THR A 95 -24.63 -9.09 10.70
N SER A 96 -23.36 -9.53 10.70
CA SER A 96 -22.58 -9.75 11.92
C SER A 96 -21.13 -9.31 11.73
N PHE A 97 -20.48 -8.97 12.85
CA PHE A 97 -19.04 -8.64 12.89
C PHE A 97 -18.19 -9.74 12.26
N SER A 98 -18.46 -11.01 12.61
CA SER A 98 -17.70 -12.16 12.10
C SER A 98 -17.83 -12.33 10.59
N MET A 99 -19.02 -12.10 10.02
CA MET A 99 -19.24 -12.18 8.59
C MET A 99 -18.44 -11.10 7.84
N LEU A 100 -18.47 -9.85 8.32
CA LEU A 100 -17.64 -8.77 7.76
C LEU A 100 -16.15 -9.09 7.91
N PHE A 101 -15.74 -9.64 9.06
CA PHE A 101 -14.35 -10.01 9.30
C PHE A 101 -13.82 -11.05 8.30
N VAL A 102 -14.61 -12.10 8.04
CA VAL A 102 -14.30 -13.10 7.00
C VAL A 102 -14.26 -12.45 5.61
N ALA A 103 -15.22 -11.57 5.30
CA ALA A 103 -15.22 -10.84 4.04
C ALA A 103 -13.93 -10.00 3.86
N ARG A 104 -13.43 -9.38 4.94
CA ARG A 104 -12.16 -8.62 4.90
C ARG A 104 -10.94 -9.51 4.72
N ILE A 105 -10.93 -10.71 5.31
CA ILE A 105 -9.90 -11.73 5.04
C ILE A 105 -9.86 -12.07 3.55
N LEU A 106 -10.99 -12.43 2.97
CA LEU A 106 -11.11 -12.81 1.56
C LEU A 106 -10.72 -11.63 0.63
N ALA A 107 -11.17 -10.41 0.98
CA ALA A 107 -10.82 -9.20 0.23
C ALA A 107 -9.31 -8.92 0.26
N GLY A 108 -8.66 -9.11 1.42
CA GLY A 108 -7.20 -8.97 1.55
C GLY A 108 -6.43 -9.99 0.70
N ILE A 109 -6.88 -11.25 0.69
CA ILE A 109 -6.32 -12.31 -0.17
C ILE A 109 -6.45 -11.92 -1.66
N GLY A 110 -7.64 -11.51 -2.09
CA GLY A 110 -7.88 -11.10 -3.48
C GLY A 110 -7.03 -9.89 -3.87
N SER A 111 -7.05 -8.85 -3.06
CA SER A 111 -6.32 -7.60 -3.33
C SER A 111 -4.79 -7.81 -3.37
N GLY A 112 -4.24 -8.65 -2.48
CA GLY A 112 -2.79 -8.91 -2.37
C GLY A 112 -2.17 -9.49 -3.64
N GLY A 113 -2.95 -10.18 -4.48
CA GLY A 113 -2.47 -10.75 -5.73
C GLY A 113 -2.56 -9.81 -6.94
N VAL A 114 -3.45 -8.82 -6.92
CA VAL A 114 -3.73 -8.01 -8.12
C VAL A 114 -2.50 -7.24 -8.57
N PHE A 115 -1.86 -6.50 -7.67
CA PHE A 115 -0.78 -5.58 -8.03
C PHE A 115 0.51 -6.28 -8.54
N PRO A 116 1.07 -7.31 -7.84
CA PRO A 116 2.23 -8.03 -8.33
C PRO A 116 2.00 -8.71 -9.68
N VAL A 117 0.81 -9.31 -9.84
CA VAL A 117 0.43 -9.99 -11.09
C VAL A 117 0.26 -8.97 -12.22
N ALA A 118 -0.34 -7.80 -11.94
CA ALA A 118 -0.48 -6.72 -12.91
C ALA A 118 0.87 -6.21 -13.42
N LEU A 119 1.85 -5.99 -12.53
CA LEU A 119 3.20 -5.57 -12.90
C LEU A 119 3.90 -6.62 -13.77
N SER A 120 3.74 -7.90 -13.42
CA SER A 120 4.30 -8.99 -14.18
C SER A 120 3.67 -9.11 -15.58
N LEU A 121 2.33 -9.04 -15.68
CA LEU A 121 1.62 -9.00 -16.96
C LEU A 121 2.02 -7.80 -17.81
N THR A 122 2.08 -6.62 -17.21
CA THR A 122 2.52 -5.38 -17.87
C THR A 122 3.90 -5.56 -18.51
N SER A 123 4.82 -6.17 -17.77
CA SER A 123 6.18 -6.42 -18.24
C SER A 123 6.26 -7.41 -19.40
N ASP A 124 5.33 -8.37 -19.48
CA ASP A 124 5.26 -9.38 -20.56
C ASP A 124 4.62 -8.83 -21.83
N LEU A 125 3.78 -7.80 -21.72
CA LEU A 125 3.04 -7.23 -22.87
C LEU A 125 3.86 -6.28 -23.74
N VAL A 126 5.01 -5.80 -23.25
CA VAL A 126 5.82 -4.77 -23.91
C VAL A 126 7.28 -5.16 -23.98
N GLY A 127 7.97 -4.69 -25.02
CA GLY A 127 9.42 -4.84 -25.14
C GLY A 127 10.19 -4.06 -24.06
N PRO A 128 11.49 -4.37 -23.87
CA PRO A 128 12.32 -3.74 -22.83
C PRO A 128 12.34 -2.21 -22.89
N ASP A 129 12.30 -1.64 -24.09
CA ASP A 129 12.31 -0.22 -24.40
C ASP A 129 11.07 0.53 -23.86
N LYS A 130 9.91 -0.12 -23.81
CA LYS A 130 8.64 0.46 -23.35
C LYS A 130 8.21 0.00 -21.94
N ARG A 131 8.94 -0.94 -21.33
CA ARG A 131 8.58 -1.58 -20.06
C ARG A 131 8.42 -0.58 -18.93
N GLN A 132 9.35 0.36 -18.80
CA GLN A 132 9.31 1.36 -17.74
C GLN A 132 8.08 2.28 -17.86
N LEU A 133 7.73 2.69 -19.08
CA LEU A 133 6.54 3.52 -19.33
C LEU A 133 5.25 2.74 -19.05
N ALA A 134 5.19 1.47 -19.42
CA ALA A 134 4.03 0.61 -19.17
C ALA A 134 3.82 0.36 -17.66
N ILE A 135 4.89 0.04 -16.93
CA ILE A 135 4.88 -0.09 -15.47
C ILE A 135 4.42 1.22 -14.82
N GLY A 136 4.94 2.37 -15.28
CA GLY A 136 4.53 3.69 -14.79
C GLY A 136 3.03 3.94 -14.93
N ARG A 137 2.40 3.51 -16.04
CA ARG A 137 0.93 3.61 -16.21
C ARG A 137 0.16 2.72 -15.25
N THR A 138 0.61 1.48 -15.04
CA THR A 138 -0.02 0.56 -14.08
C THR A 138 0.08 1.10 -12.65
N LEU A 139 1.24 1.65 -12.27
CA LEU A 139 1.45 2.34 -10.99
C LEU A 139 0.54 3.56 -10.83
N ALA A 140 0.42 4.39 -11.86
CA ALA A 140 -0.46 5.57 -11.85
C ALA A 140 -1.92 5.16 -11.63
N GLY A 141 -2.38 4.08 -12.27
CA GLY A 141 -3.72 3.52 -12.02
C GLY A 141 -3.93 3.14 -10.56
N SER A 142 -2.99 2.40 -9.98
CA SER A 142 -3.06 2.00 -8.57
C SER A 142 -3.00 3.21 -7.62
N MET A 143 -2.11 4.17 -7.86
CA MET A 143 -2.00 5.37 -7.02
C MET A 143 -3.27 6.22 -7.08
N THR A 144 -3.85 6.40 -8.28
CA THR A 144 -5.11 7.12 -8.44
C THR A 144 -6.26 6.40 -7.75
N GLY A 145 -6.30 5.06 -7.82
CA GLY A 145 -7.28 4.26 -7.10
C GLY A 145 -7.17 4.44 -5.57
N ASN A 146 -5.96 4.38 -5.03
CA ASN A 146 -5.72 4.63 -3.60
C ASN A 146 -6.11 6.07 -3.18
N LEU A 147 -5.80 7.07 -4.03
CA LEU A 147 -6.16 8.46 -3.79
C LEU A 147 -7.67 8.66 -3.73
N LEU A 148 -8.37 8.15 -4.73
CA LEU A 148 -9.81 8.32 -4.84
C LEU A 148 -10.60 7.38 -3.94
N GLY A 149 -10.00 6.28 -3.48
CA GLY A 149 -10.68 5.24 -2.69
C GLY A 149 -11.28 5.79 -1.41
N ALA A 150 -10.52 6.53 -0.61
CA ALA A 150 -11.02 7.13 0.62
C ALA A 150 -12.09 8.21 0.35
N SER A 151 -11.86 9.10 -0.63
CA SER A 151 -12.84 10.14 -0.98
C SER A 151 -14.13 9.55 -1.52
N ALA A 152 -14.04 8.57 -2.43
CA ALA A 152 -15.20 7.87 -2.97
C ALA A 152 -15.95 7.12 -1.87
N SER A 153 -15.23 6.46 -0.96
CA SER A 153 -15.84 5.75 0.17
C SER A 153 -16.57 6.69 1.11
N GLY A 154 -16.00 7.85 1.43
CA GLY A 154 -16.67 8.86 2.23
C GLY A 154 -17.95 9.37 1.55
N LEU A 155 -17.85 9.76 0.27
CA LEU A 155 -18.99 10.25 -0.49
C LEU A 155 -20.11 9.21 -0.62
N ILE A 156 -19.77 7.99 -1.02
CA ILE A 156 -20.75 6.90 -1.11
C ILE A 156 -21.33 6.59 0.28
N GLY A 157 -20.51 6.66 1.32
CA GLY A 157 -20.91 6.43 2.70
C GLY A 157 -21.96 7.39 3.21
N ASP A 158 -21.87 8.68 2.88
CA ASP A 158 -22.87 9.69 3.24
C ASP A 158 -24.25 9.41 2.62
N PHE A 159 -24.29 8.85 1.40
CA PHE A 159 -25.56 8.59 0.68
C PHE A 159 -26.10 7.18 0.88
N LEU A 160 -25.24 6.17 0.91
CA LEU A 160 -25.63 4.76 0.87
C LEU A 160 -25.14 3.95 2.11
N GLY A 161 -24.52 4.64 3.06
CA GLY A 161 -23.90 4.00 4.23
C GLY A 161 -22.71 3.12 3.88
N TRP A 162 -22.08 2.52 4.87
CA TRP A 162 -20.89 1.69 4.71
C TRP A 162 -21.12 0.42 3.88
N ARG A 163 -22.33 -0.15 3.95
CA ARG A 163 -22.71 -1.29 3.09
C ARG A 163 -22.76 -0.88 1.62
N GLY A 164 -23.26 0.30 1.32
CA GLY A 164 -23.26 0.88 -0.02
C GLY A 164 -21.85 1.08 -0.57
N VAL A 165 -20.90 1.50 0.27
CA VAL A 165 -19.48 1.60 -0.11
C VAL A 165 -18.96 0.24 -0.60
N LEU A 166 -19.14 -0.81 0.19
CA LEU A 166 -18.66 -2.15 -0.18
C LEU A 166 -19.38 -2.71 -1.41
N ALA A 167 -20.69 -2.44 -1.56
CA ALA A 167 -21.47 -2.88 -2.72
C ALA A 167 -20.98 -2.21 -4.01
N VAL A 168 -20.82 -0.89 -4.01
CA VAL A 168 -20.39 -0.12 -5.19
C VAL A 168 -18.96 -0.48 -5.57
N LEU A 169 -18.03 -0.47 -4.62
CA LEU A 169 -16.64 -0.81 -4.90
C LEU A 169 -16.48 -2.28 -5.28
N GLY A 170 -17.23 -3.18 -4.63
CA GLY A 170 -17.27 -4.60 -5.00
C GLY A 170 -17.77 -4.81 -6.43
N GLY A 171 -18.85 -4.14 -6.80
CA GLY A 171 -19.41 -4.17 -8.16
C GLY A 171 -18.39 -3.66 -9.20
N LEU A 172 -17.72 -2.55 -8.94
CA LEU A 172 -16.67 -2.01 -9.82
C LEU A 172 -15.51 -3.00 -10.03
N VAL A 173 -15.09 -3.68 -8.96
CA VAL A 173 -14.02 -4.69 -9.05
C VAL A 173 -14.48 -5.92 -9.82
N VAL A 174 -15.75 -6.37 -9.67
CA VAL A 174 -16.31 -7.47 -10.47
C VAL A 174 -16.36 -7.09 -11.96
N ILE A 175 -16.78 -5.86 -12.29
CA ILE A 175 -16.76 -5.36 -13.67
C ILE A 175 -15.31 -5.35 -14.21
N ALA A 176 -14.35 -4.92 -13.41
CA ALA A 176 -12.93 -4.96 -13.79
C ALA A 176 -12.45 -6.41 -14.02
N ALA A 177 -12.87 -7.37 -13.19
CA ALA A 177 -12.55 -8.78 -13.39
C ALA A 177 -13.10 -9.31 -14.73
N ILE A 178 -14.33 -8.98 -15.07
CA ILE A 178 -14.96 -9.34 -16.36
C ILE A 178 -14.21 -8.68 -17.52
N ALA A 179 -13.84 -7.40 -17.40
CA ALA A 179 -13.07 -6.67 -18.41
C ALA A 179 -11.69 -7.31 -18.66
N VAL A 180 -10.99 -7.72 -17.59
CA VAL A 180 -9.71 -8.45 -17.70
C VAL A 180 -9.94 -9.81 -18.36
N ALA A 181 -10.94 -10.56 -17.95
CA ALA A 181 -11.27 -11.85 -18.53
C ALA A 181 -11.59 -11.75 -20.04
N ALA A 182 -12.32 -10.71 -20.44
CA ALA A 182 -12.63 -10.45 -21.85
C ALA A 182 -11.40 -9.97 -22.63
N GLY A 183 -10.61 -9.05 -22.06
CA GLY A 183 -9.46 -8.43 -22.73
C GLY A 183 -8.28 -9.39 -22.96
N PHE A 184 -8.21 -10.48 -22.20
CA PHE A 184 -7.17 -11.50 -22.36
C PHE A 184 -7.65 -12.79 -23.04
N ARG A 185 -8.89 -12.84 -23.53
CA ARG A 185 -9.38 -13.97 -24.32
C ARG A 185 -8.54 -14.17 -25.57
N GLY A 186 -7.98 -15.38 -25.75
CA GLY A 186 -7.17 -15.72 -26.90
C GLY A 186 -5.75 -15.15 -26.92
N THR A 187 -5.32 -14.44 -25.88
CA THR A 187 -3.95 -13.94 -25.78
C THR A 187 -3.02 -15.05 -25.30
N ALA A 188 -2.14 -15.55 -26.17
CA ALA A 188 -1.08 -16.48 -25.78
C ALA A 188 -0.02 -15.69 -24.99
N LEU A 189 -0.07 -15.79 -23.68
CA LEU A 189 0.96 -15.23 -22.79
C LEU A 189 2.11 -16.24 -22.67
N SER A 190 3.35 -15.74 -22.78
CA SER A 190 4.56 -16.53 -22.63
C SER A 190 4.54 -17.28 -21.28
N ARG A 191 4.87 -18.59 -21.30
CA ARG A 191 5.08 -19.32 -20.05
C ARG A 191 6.28 -18.74 -19.33
N PRO A 192 6.17 -18.35 -18.06
CA PRO A 192 7.31 -17.86 -17.30
C PRO A 192 8.37 -18.95 -17.15
N PRO A 193 9.66 -18.59 -17.06
CA PRO A 193 10.72 -19.53 -16.76
C PRO A 193 10.44 -20.19 -15.40
N LYS A 194 10.64 -21.50 -15.32
CA LYS A 194 10.46 -22.25 -14.08
C LYS A 194 11.44 -21.74 -13.02
N THR A 195 10.94 -21.00 -12.05
CA THR A 195 11.75 -20.59 -10.91
C THR A 195 11.99 -21.80 -10.02
N SER A 196 13.25 -22.16 -9.78
CA SER A 196 13.58 -23.29 -8.91
C SER A 196 13.50 -22.88 -7.43
N LEU A 197 13.09 -23.79 -6.58
CA LEU A 197 13.05 -23.55 -5.11
C LEU A 197 14.45 -23.23 -4.55
N SER A 198 15.51 -23.78 -5.17
CA SER A 198 16.90 -23.48 -4.83
C SER A 198 17.28 -22.03 -5.13
N ALA A 199 16.82 -21.47 -6.26
CA ALA A 199 17.05 -20.07 -6.62
C ALA A 199 16.36 -19.13 -5.64
N LEU A 200 15.12 -19.44 -5.23
CA LEU A 200 14.41 -18.69 -4.20
C LEU A 200 15.16 -18.70 -2.86
N ARG A 201 15.57 -19.89 -2.39
CA ARG A 201 16.33 -20.03 -1.14
C ARG A 201 17.65 -19.24 -1.20
N HIS A 202 18.35 -19.29 -2.32
CA HIS A 202 19.58 -18.52 -2.53
C HIS A 202 19.30 -17.01 -2.45
N GLY A 203 18.25 -16.52 -3.14
CA GLY A 203 17.83 -15.12 -3.10
C GLY A 203 17.53 -14.64 -1.68
N TYR A 204 16.76 -15.38 -0.89
CA TYR A 204 16.51 -15.05 0.52
C TYR A 204 17.80 -14.97 1.34
N ARG A 205 18.68 -15.95 1.18
CA ARG A 205 19.97 -15.96 1.90
C ARG A 205 20.81 -14.73 1.55
N THR A 206 20.91 -14.38 0.26
CA THR A 206 21.66 -13.21 -0.20
C THR A 206 21.08 -11.91 0.38
N ILE A 207 19.75 -11.76 0.36
CA ILE A 207 19.08 -10.58 0.90
C ILE A 207 19.36 -10.43 2.40
N PHE A 208 19.14 -11.48 3.20
CA PHE A 208 19.31 -11.40 4.66
C PHE A 208 20.78 -11.37 5.10
N SER A 209 21.73 -11.70 4.23
CA SER A 209 23.17 -11.49 4.46
C SER A 209 23.57 -10.03 4.26
N ASN A 210 22.76 -9.21 3.62
CA ASN A 210 23.04 -7.79 3.44
C ASN A 210 22.78 -7.04 4.78
N PRO A 211 23.76 -6.29 5.32
CA PRO A 211 23.60 -5.59 6.61
C PRO A 211 22.49 -4.55 6.60
N ASN A 212 22.17 -3.96 5.44
CA ASN A 212 21.06 -3.01 5.30
C ASN A 212 19.69 -3.67 5.42
N ALA A 213 19.55 -4.98 5.19
CA ALA A 213 18.25 -5.65 5.13
C ALA A 213 17.47 -5.53 6.44
N ARG A 214 18.12 -5.77 7.58
CA ARG A 214 17.48 -5.69 8.89
C ARG A 214 16.96 -4.30 9.19
N VAL A 215 17.78 -3.28 8.92
CA VAL A 215 17.41 -1.88 9.15
C VAL A 215 16.29 -1.45 8.20
N CYS A 216 16.40 -1.80 6.92
CA CYS A 216 15.42 -1.43 5.90
C CYS A 216 14.04 -2.05 6.20
N TYR A 217 13.98 -3.36 6.50
CA TYR A 217 12.71 -4.05 6.76
C TYR A 217 12.11 -3.68 8.11
N ALA A 218 12.91 -3.48 9.16
CA ALA A 218 12.42 -2.95 10.43
C ALA A 218 11.89 -1.52 10.27
N ALA A 219 12.57 -0.70 9.48
CA ALA A 219 12.16 0.68 9.24
C ALA A 219 10.80 0.76 8.53
N VAL A 220 10.62 0.01 7.46
CA VAL A 220 9.36 0.04 6.71
C VAL A 220 8.19 -0.57 7.51
N PHE A 221 8.46 -1.54 8.39
CA PHE A 221 7.48 -2.06 9.32
C PHE A 221 7.03 -0.98 10.32
N ILE A 222 7.98 -0.29 10.96
CA ILE A 222 7.69 0.79 11.93
C ILE A 222 6.97 1.95 11.24
N GLU A 223 7.38 2.31 10.03
CA GLU A 223 6.73 3.32 9.21
C GLU A 223 5.26 2.96 8.91
N GLY A 224 5.01 1.72 8.48
CA GLY A 224 3.65 1.20 8.27
C GLY A 224 2.80 1.25 9.54
N CYS A 225 3.39 0.89 10.68
CA CYS A 225 2.73 0.92 11.97
C CYS A 225 2.37 2.36 12.40
N CYS A 226 3.34 3.28 12.39
CA CYS A 226 3.17 4.63 12.90
C CYS A 226 2.30 5.51 11.99
N VAL A 227 2.38 5.35 10.67
CA VAL A 227 1.69 6.23 9.73
C VAL A 227 0.36 5.64 9.30
N LEU A 228 0.36 4.44 8.71
CA LEU A 228 -0.87 3.86 8.16
C LEU A 228 -1.77 3.25 9.22
N GLY A 229 -1.21 2.90 10.38
CA GLY A 229 -1.98 2.48 11.54
C GLY A 229 -2.95 3.54 12.09
N LEU A 230 -2.68 4.83 11.81
CA LEU A 230 -3.53 5.95 12.18
C LEU A 230 -4.85 6.01 11.38
N PHE A 231 -4.84 5.59 10.11
CA PHE A 231 -5.92 5.86 9.15
C PHE A 231 -7.31 5.43 9.61
N PRO A 232 -7.50 4.23 10.21
CA PRO A 232 -8.81 3.82 10.70
C PRO A 232 -9.40 4.72 11.78
N PHE A 233 -8.57 5.52 12.46
CA PHE A 233 -9.00 6.42 13.53
C PHE A 233 -9.31 7.84 13.07
N MET A 234 -8.92 8.22 11.83
CA MET A 234 -9.06 9.60 11.36
C MET A 234 -10.52 10.08 11.32
N ALA A 235 -11.44 9.23 10.85
CA ALA A 235 -12.86 9.56 10.84
C ALA A 235 -13.41 9.73 12.29
N SER A 236 -13.00 8.85 13.20
CA SER A 236 -13.38 8.96 14.62
C SER A 236 -12.88 10.27 15.26
N PHE A 237 -11.65 10.68 14.94
CA PHE A 237 -11.12 11.96 15.46
C PHE A 237 -11.88 13.19 14.95
N LEU A 238 -12.45 13.11 13.75
CA LEU A 238 -13.30 14.16 13.20
C LEU A 238 -14.69 14.14 13.88
N PHE A 239 -15.23 12.97 14.13
CA PHE A 239 -16.50 12.81 14.84
C PHE A 239 -16.42 13.37 16.26
N ASP A 240 -15.32 13.16 16.99
CA ASP A 240 -15.06 13.74 18.31
C ASP A 240 -15.06 15.28 18.29
N LEU A 241 -14.85 15.90 17.11
CA LEU A 241 -14.90 17.35 16.90
C LEU A 241 -16.26 17.84 16.41
N GLY A 242 -17.26 16.95 16.31
CA GLY A 242 -18.58 17.26 15.78
C GLY A 242 -18.68 17.23 14.23
N GLU A 243 -17.64 16.83 13.53
CA GLU A 243 -17.65 16.68 12.07
C GLU A 243 -18.08 15.25 11.70
N THR A 244 -19.35 15.06 11.40
CA THR A 244 -19.95 13.74 11.14
C THR A 244 -20.03 13.35 9.68
N SER A 245 -19.61 14.23 8.76
CA SER A 245 -19.62 13.95 7.32
C SER A 245 -18.52 12.96 6.95
N LEU A 246 -18.89 11.82 6.39
CA LEU A 246 -17.99 10.81 5.88
C LEU A 246 -17.22 11.29 4.65
N SER A 247 -17.83 12.15 3.83
CA SER A 247 -17.18 12.83 2.70
C SER A 247 -16.00 13.67 3.16
N ILE A 248 -16.17 14.42 4.27
CA ILE A 248 -15.07 15.21 4.85
C ILE A 248 -13.98 14.29 5.38
N ALA A 249 -14.33 13.22 6.08
CA ALA A 249 -13.34 12.20 6.51
C ALA A 249 -12.58 11.61 5.31
N GLY A 250 -13.28 11.28 4.24
CA GLY A 250 -12.67 10.81 3.00
C GLY A 250 -11.72 11.81 2.37
N ILE A 251 -12.08 13.10 2.33
CA ILE A 251 -11.22 14.18 1.81
C ILE A 251 -9.97 14.35 2.68
N VAL A 252 -10.12 14.31 4.00
CA VAL A 252 -9.00 14.41 4.94
C VAL A 252 -8.00 13.27 4.69
N ILE A 253 -8.47 12.04 4.60
CA ILE A 253 -7.63 10.86 4.35
C ILE A 253 -6.98 10.94 2.95
N ALA A 254 -7.72 11.41 1.93
CA ALA A 254 -7.19 11.58 0.59
C ALA A 254 -6.06 12.62 0.51
N GLY A 255 -6.01 13.57 1.45
CA GLY A 255 -4.90 14.52 1.57
C GLY A 255 -3.53 13.82 1.59
N PHE A 256 -3.41 12.67 2.25
CA PHE A 256 -2.20 11.89 2.29
C PHE A 256 -1.71 11.45 0.89
N ALA A 257 -2.62 10.97 0.06
CA ALA A 257 -2.25 10.55 -1.29
C ALA A 257 -1.92 11.75 -2.20
N ILE A 258 -2.56 12.91 -1.99
CA ILE A 258 -2.19 14.17 -2.64
C ILE A 258 -0.76 14.55 -2.24
N GLY A 259 -0.37 14.39 -0.98
CA GLY A 259 0.99 14.56 -0.51
C GLY A 259 2.00 13.66 -1.24
N GLY A 260 1.62 12.43 -1.54
CA GLY A 260 2.41 11.51 -2.37
C GLY A 260 2.62 12.01 -3.80
N LEU A 261 1.55 12.56 -4.43
CA LEU A 261 1.69 13.19 -5.74
C LEU A 261 2.62 14.41 -5.68
N PHE A 262 2.49 15.22 -4.63
CA PHE A 262 3.36 16.38 -4.42
C PHE A 262 4.83 15.96 -4.25
N TYR A 263 5.09 14.83 -3.57
CA TYR A 263 6.43 14.23 -3.52
C TYR A 263 6.96 13.90 -4.92
N THR A 264 6.18 13.26 -5.79
CA THR A 264 6.64 12.91 -7.13
C THR A 264 7.03 14.12 -7.97
N MET A 265 6.39 15.26 -7.76
CA MET A 265 6.70 16.53 -8.45
C MET A 265 7.95 17.21 -7.89
N THR A 266 8.27 16.97 -6.63
CA THR A 266 9.31 17.71 -5.90
C THR A 266 10.59 16.91 -5.65
N VAL A 267 10.55 15.59 -5.73
CA VAL A 267 11.70 14.70 -5.44
C VAL A 267 12.92 15.01 -6.30
N SER A 268 12.74 15.32 -7.58
CA SER A 268 13.82 15.67 -8.51
C SER A 268 14.60 16.92 -8.09
N ARG A 269 13.98 17.82 -7.30
CA ARG A 269 14.60 19.04 -6.78
C ARG A 269 15.20 18.84 -5.39
N PHE A 270 14.49 18.13 -4.51
CA PHE A 270 14.91 17.97 -3.11
C PHE A 270 15.97 16.89 -2.92
N LEU A 271 15.89 15.78 -3.65
CA LEU A 271 16.85 14.69 -3.51
C LEU A 271 18.31 15.11 -3.84
N PRO A 272 18.59 15.86 -4.92
CA PRO A 272 19.94 16.37 -5.18
C PRO A 272 20.40 17.39 -4.14
N ALA A 273 19.49 18.23 -3.61
CA ALA A 273 19.81 19.29 -2.66
C ALA A 273 20.12 18.75 -1.25
N MET A 274 19.36 17.75 -0.78
CA MET A 274 19.44 17.25 0.60
C MET A 274 20.16 15.89 0.71
N GLY A 275 20.28 15.17 -0.40
CA GLY A 275 20.74 13.79 -0.43
C GLY A 275 19.77 12.81 0.24
N VAL A 276 20.05 11.52 0.12
CA VAL A 276 19.19 10.46 0.67
C VAL A 276 19.04 10.56 2.19
N ARG A 277 20.12 10.87 2.90
CA ARG A 277 20.09 11.03 4.37
C ARG A 277 19.20 12.20 4.79
N GLY A 278 19.36 13.35 4.15
CA GLY A 278 18.54 14.53 4.40
C GLY A 278 17.05 14.26 4.12
N MET A 279 16.76 13.56 3.02
CA MET A 279 15.39 13.17 2.68
C MET A 279 14.75 12.28 3.75
N MET A 280 15.47 11.28 4.29
CA MET A 280 14.95 10.41 5.34
C MET A 280 14.65 11.17 6.63
N ILE A 281 15.58 12.06 7.06
CA ILE A 281 15.40 12.87 8.28
C ILE A 281 14.26 13.87 8.10
N ALA A 282 14.27 14.63 7.01
CA ALA A 282 13.24 15.64 6.75
C ALA A 282 11.85 15.03 6.60
N GLY A 283 11.74 13.90 5.87
CA GLY A 283 10.49 13.19 5.71
C GLY A 283 9.93 12.67 7.03
N ALA A 284 10.75 12.00 7.82
CA ALA A 284 10.35 11.48 9.13
C ALA A 284 9.98 12.60 10.11
N THR A 285 10.74 13.70 10.13
CA THR A 285 10.45 14.87 10.96
C THR A 285 9.13 15.52 10.54
N LEU A 286 8.91 15.68 9.23
CA LEU A 286 7.66 16.24 8.71
C LEU A 286 6.46 15.38 9.12
N VAL A 287 6.55 14.05 9.00
CA VAL A 287 5.50 13.12 9.49
C VAL A 287 5.27 13.28 10.99
N GLY A 288 6.33 13.31 11.79
CA GLY A 288 6.24 13.46 13.24
C GLY A 288 5.54 14.76 13.64
N LEU A 289 5.88 15.88 13.00
CA LEU A 289 5.23 17.18 13.23
C LEU A 289 3.72 17.11 12.93
N GLN A 290 3.32 16.42 11.84
CA GLN A 290 1.91 16.28 11.51
C GLN A 290 1.16 15.37 12.50
N LEU A 291 1.77 14.29 12.99
CA LEU A 291 1.19 13.46 14.04
C LEU A 291 0.94 14.27 15.33
N VAL A 292 1.91 15.09 15.73
CA VAL A 292 1.75 16.00 16.87
C VAL A 292 0.63 17.01 16.60
N ALA A 293 0.58 17.62 15.40
CA ALA A 293 -0.47 18.58 15.06
C ALA A 293 -1.87 17.96 15.12
N VAL A 294 -2.05 16.76 14.55
CA VAL A 294 -3.32 16.02 14.60
C VAL A 294 -3.72 15.66 16.04
N SER A 295 -2.75 15.44 16.94
CA SER A 295 -3.04 15.09 18.34
C SER A 295 -3.79 16.18 19.09
N PHE A 296 -3.62 17.43 18.73
CA PHE A 296 -4.33 18.59 19.31
C PHE A 296 -5.77 18.73 18.83
N GLY A 297 -6.24 17.91 17.87
CA GLY A 297 -7.61 17.93 17.37
C GLY A 297 -7.97 19.23 16.62
N PRO A 298 -7.18 19.68 15.66
CA PRO A 298 -7.55 20.86 14.87
C PRO A 298 -8.76 20.55 13.98
N GLY A 299 -9.47 21.58 13.54
CA GLY A 299 -10.60 21.43 12.61
C GLY A 299 -10.20 20.70 11.32
N TRP A 300 -11.18 20.09 10.62
CA TRP A 300 -10.97 19.19 9.48
C TRP A 300 -10.08 19.77 8.37
N LYS A 301 -10.17 21.08 8.08
CA LYS A 301 -9.33 21.74 7.05
C LYS A 301 -7.84 21.65 7.39
N VAL A 302 -7.51 21.86 8.66
CA VAL A 302 -6.13 21.75 9.15
C VAL A 302 -5.70 20.29 9.16
N GLN A 303 -6.58 19.37 9.56
CA GLN A 303 -6.29 17.93 9.49
C GLN A 303 -6.04 17.47 8.04
N ALA A 304 -6.78 17.98 7.05
CA ALA A 304 -6.54 17.69 5.64
C ALA A 304 -5.14 18.17 5.17
N LEU A 305 -4.74 19.37 5.61
CA LEU A 305 -3.37 19.86 5.37
C LEU A 305 -2.32 19.01 6.10
N CYS A 306 -2.59 18.62 7.33
CA CYS A 306 -1.70 17.70 8.07
C CYS A 306 -1.54 16.38 7.32
N MET A 307 -2.62 15.80 6.80
CA MET A 307 -2.55 14.57 6.02
C MET A 307 -1.78 14.76 4.71
N LEU A 308 -1.92 15.90 4.04
CA LEU A 308 -1.14 16.21 2.84
C LEU A 308 0.36 16.26 3.15
N PHE A 309 0.76 17.01 4.17
CA PHE A 309 2.18 17.10 4.55
C PHE A 309 2.71 15.80 5.14
N MET A 310 1.87 15.04 5.86
CA MET A 310 2.21 13.70 6.33
C MET A 310 2.48 12.76 5.14
N GLY A 311 1.64 12.77 4.11
CA GLY A 311 1.87 12.00 2.89
C GLY A 311 3.14 12.41 2.16
N TRP A 312 3.40 13.71 2.04
CA TRP A 312 4.64 14.19 1.44
C TRP A 312 5.87 13.70 2.21
N GLY A 313 5.91 13.89 3.53
CA GLY A 313 6.99 13.39 4.39
C GLY A 313 7.15 11.87 4.37
N PHE A 314 6.02 11.13 4.37
CA PHE A 314 6.01 9.68 4.26
C PHE A 314 6.71 9.21 2.97
N TYR A 315 6.34 9.74 1.81
CA TYR A 315 6.97 9.32 0.56
C TYR A 315 8.44 9.75 0.44
N MET A 316 8.88 10.76 1.18
CA MET A 316 10.31 11.13 1.27
C MET A 316 11.13 10.01 1.94
N ILE A 317 10.67 9.45 3.05
CA ILE A 317 11.38 8.35 3.73
C ILE A 317 11.09 7.00 3.05
N HIS A 318 9.83 6.69 2.73
CA HIS A 318 9.40 5.43 2.11
C HIS A 318 10.08 5.21 0.75
N GLY A 319 10.16 6.25 -0.09
CA GLY A 319 10.84 6.19 -1.38
C GLY A 319 12.32 5.84 -1.24
N CYS A 320 13.01 6.41 -0.23
CA CYS A 320 14.39 6.05 0.07
C CYS A 320 14.51 4.59 0.53
N LEU A 321 13.65 4.13 1.44
CA LEU A 321 13.62 2.74 1.92
C LEU A 321 13.35 1.75 0.77
N GLN A 322 12.47 2.10 -0.16
CA GLN A 322 12.18 1.27 -1.32
C GLN A 322 13.39 1.14 -2.26
N VAL A 323 14.16 2.22 -2.45
CA VAL A 323 15.43 2.17 -3.20
C VAL A 323 16.42 1.26 -2.49
N PHE A 324 16.64 1.43 -1.18
CA PHE A 324 17.51 0.53 -0.41
C PHE A 324 17.07 -0.93 -0.50
N ALA A 325 15.76 -1.21 -0.41
CA ALA A 325 15.23 -2.56 -0.57
C ALA A 325 15.58 -3.13 -1.96
N SER A 326 15.49 -2.33 -3.02
CA SER A 326 15.82 -2.76 -4.38
C SER A 326 17.31 -3.05 -4.61
N GLU A 327 18.17 -2.51 -3.74
CA GLU A 327 19.64 -2.67 -3.79
C GLU A 327 20.16 -3.79 -2.89
N LEU A 328 19.30 -4.42 -2.06
CA LEU A 328 19.71 -5.51 -1.15
C LEU A 328 20.26 -6.72 -1.89
N SER A 329 19.75 -7.00 -3.09
CA SER A 329 20.25 -8.05 -3.97
C SER A 329 19.95 -7.68 -5.43
N VAL A 330 20.97 -7.67 -6.26
CA VAL A 330 20.83 -7.41 -7.71
C VAL A 330 20.10 -8.58 -8.40
N GLU A 331 20.44 -9.82 -7.99
CA GLU A 331 19.91 -11.05 -8.58
C GLU A 331 18.48 -11.34 -8.13
N ALA A 332 18.14 -11.01 -6.87
CA ALA A 332 16.82 -11.27 -6.28
C ALA A 332 16.05 -9.97 -5.94
N ARG A 333 16.17 -8.93 -6.80
CA ARG A 333 15.55 -7.61 -6.58
C ARG A 333 14.04 -7.69 -6.37
N ALA A 334 13.34 -8.51 -7.15
CA ALA A 334 11.89 -8.69 -7.01
C ALA A 334 11.52 -9.28 -5.65
N THR A 335 12.28 -10.27 -5.18
CA THR A 335 12.10 -10.87 -3.84
C THR A 335 12.37 -9.84 -2.75
N ALA A 336 13.41 -9.02 -2.87
CA ALA A 336 13.73 -7.98 -1.90
C ALA A 336 12.62 -6.92 -1.78
N LEU A 337 12.05 -6.48 -2.90
CA LEU A 337 10.90 -5.56 -2.93
C LEU A 337 9.61 -6.21 -2.42
N SER A 338 9.41 -7.50 -2.68
CA SER A 338 8.27 -8.25 -2.13
C SER A 338 8.35 -8.35 -0.60
N LEU A 339 9.55 -8.61 -0.05
CA LEU A 339 9.78 -8.58 1.40
C LEU A 339 9.56 -7.17 1.99
N HIS A 340 10.00 -6.12 1.29
CA HIS A 340 9.73 -4.74 1.69
C HIS A 340 8.22 -4.50 1.81
N SER A 341 7.44 -4.88 0.82
CA SER A 341 5.97 -4.77 0.86
C SER A 341 5.37 -5.62 1.98
N PHE A 342 5.85 -6.85 2.19
CA PHE A 342 5.40 -7.72 3.26
C PHE A 342 5.58 -7.06 4.64
N PHE A 343 6.79 -6.56 4.97
CA PHE A 343 7.05 -5.90 6.25
C PHE A 343 6.26 -4.61 6.40
N PHE A 344 6.07 -3.85 5.32
CA PHE A 344 5.23 -2.65 5.33
C PHE A 344 3.77 -2.95 5.70
N PHE A 345 3.15 -3.93 5.05
CA PHE A 345 1.78 -4.33 5.36
C PHE A 345 1.64 -5.03 6.71
N MET A 346 2.68 -5.73 7.18
CA MET A 346 2.73 -6.23 8.56
C MET A 346 2.74 -5.08 9.58
N GLY A 347 3.47 -4.00 9.31
CA GLY A 347 3.39 -2.77 10.10
C GLY A 347 1.97 -2.17 10.09
N GLN A 348 1.35 -2.10 8.93
CA GLN A 348 -0.04 -1.64 8.79
C GLN A 348 -1.05 -2.57 9.49
N THR A 349 -0.73 -3.84 9.69
CA THR A 349 -1.54 -4.78 10.48
C THR A 349 -1.47 -4.47 11.97
N ILE A 350 -0.26 -4.30 12.49
CA ILE A 350 0.00 -4.06 13.92
C ILE A 350 -0.37 -2.64 14.32
N GLY A 351 -0.24 -1.67 13.42
CA GLY A 351 -0.48 -0.26 13.67
C GLY A 351 -1.85 0.04 14.29
N PRO A 352 -2.98 -0.35 13.68
CA PRO A 352 -4.30 -0.10 14.24
C PRO A 352 -4.49 -0.72 15.63
N ILE A 353 -3.90 -1.89 15.89
CA ILE A 353 -3.93 -2.55 17.20
C ILE A 353 -3.16 -1.72 18.23
N ALA A 354 -1.95 -1.27 17.87
CA ALA A 354 -1.12 -0.43 18.73
C ALA A 354 -1.77 0.93 19.02
N TYR A 355 -2.36 1.57 18.02
CA TYR A 355 -3.12 2.82 18.19
C TYR A 355 -4.36 2.61 19.07
N GLY A 356 -5.16 1.56 18.82
CA GLY A 356 -6.34 1.24 19.62
C GLY A 356 -5.98 1.01 21.09
N PHE A 357 -4.93 0.23 21.34
CA PHE A 357 -4.41 -0.01 22.70
C PHE A 357 -3.91 1.29 23.36
N GLY A 358 -3.09 2.07 22.65
CA GLY A 358 -2.54 3.33 23.16
C GLY A 358 -3.64 4.36 23.48
N ILE A 359 -4.59 4.54 22.54
CA ILE A 359 -5.70 5.50 22.74
C ILE A 359 -6.58 5.09 23.92
N HIS A 360 -6.84 3.79 24.09
CA HIS A 360 -7.66 3.30 25.20
C HIS A 360 -6.99 3.52 26.57
N HIS A 361 -5.68 3.28 26.71
CA HIS A 361 -4.98 3.31 28.00
C HIS A 361 -4.33 4.66 28.33
N ALA A 362 -3.82 5.37 27.31
CA ALA A 362 -3.08 6.62 27.49
C ALA A 362 -3.79 7.84 26.89
N GLY A 363 -4.80 7.63 26.04
CA GLY A 363 -5.48 8.69 25.32
C GLY A 363 -4.85 9.02 23.97
N LYS A 364 -5.55 9.84 23.17
CA LYS A 364 -5.17 10.21 21.80
C LYS A 364 -3.80 10.91 21.76
N THR A 365 -3.64 11.99 22.53
CA THR A 365 -2.45 12.83 22.45
C THR A 365 -1.15 12.09 22.77
N PRO A 366 -1.02 11.36 23.91
CA PRO A 366 0.21 10.61 24.20
C PRO A 366 0.51 9.54 23.16
N THR A 367 -0.51 8.88 22.61
CA THR A 367 -0.34 7.85 21.58
C THR A 367 0.23 8.43 20.30
N LEU A 368 -0.32 9.54 19.79
CA LEU A 368 0.16 10.17 18.57
C LEU A 368 1.55 10.80 18.77
N VAL A 369 1.82 11.40 19.92
CA VAL A 369 3.15 11.96 20.26
C VAL A 369 4.20 10.85 20.35
N THR A 370 3.85 9.69 20.90
CA THR A 370 4.74 8.52 20.90
C THR A 370 5.05 8.03 19.49
N ALA A 371 4.02 7.89 18.64
CA ALA A 371 4.21 7.52 17.24
C ALA A 371 5.07 8.57 16.50
N ALA A 372 4.87 9.87 16.79
CA ALA A 372 5.69 10.96 16.25
C ALA A 372 7.16 10.83 16.65
N ALA A 373 7.42 10.58 17.94
CA ALA A 373 8.79 10.39 18.43
C ALA A 373 9.45 9.16 17.77
N VAL A 374 8.72 8.05 17.67
CA VAL A 374 9.23 6.82 17.04
C VAL A 374 9.58 7.05 15.58
N ILE A 375 8.72 7.70 14.78
CA ILE A 375 9.01 7.92 13.36
C ILE A 375 10.16 8.91 13.15
N VAL A 376 10.28 9.95 13.98
CA VAL A 376 11.39 10.89 13.92
C VAL A 376 12.71 10.18 14.24
N VAL A 377 12.77 9.44 15.35
CA VAL A 377 13.96 8.65 15.71
C VAL A 377 14.31 7.66 14.58
N LEU A 378 13.30 7.02 13.98
CA LEU A 378 13.51 6.12 12.85
C LEU A 378 14.22 6.82 11.68
N GLY A 379 13.82 8.05 11.32
CA GLY A 379 14.48 8.82 10.27
C GLY A 379 15.97 9.03 10.53
N PHE A 380 16.34 9.39 11.74
CA PHE A 380 17.75 9.54 12.15
C PHE A 380 18.51 8.20 12.15
N VAL A 381 17.90 7.13 12.66
CA VAL A 381 18.48 5.79 12.67
C VAL A 381 18.74 5.30 11.23
N CYS A 382 17.76 5.45 10.34
CA CYS A 382 17.91 5.09 8.93
C CYS A 382 19.02 5.90 8.25
N ALA A 383 19.05 7.21 8.45
CA ALA A 383 20.08 8.10 7.88
C ALA A 383 21.51 7.75 8.36
N ARG A 384 21.64 7.21 9.58
CA ARG A 384 22.94 6.83 10.16
C ARG A 384 23.37 5.41 9.77
N LEU A 385 22.46 4.44 9.76
CA LEU A 385 22.77 3.03 9.61
C LEU A 385 22.72 2.54 8.17
N LEU A 386 21.80 3.08 7.33
CA LEU A 386 21.69 2.66 5.94
C LEU A 386 22.86 3.26 5.13
N ARG A 387 23.62 2.37 4.48
CA ARG A 387 24.77 2.75 3.66
C ARG A 387 24.47 2.50 2.20
N GLN A 388 24.58 3.54 1.38
CA GLN A 388 24.52 3.37 -0.09
C GLN A 388 25.76 2.62 -0.56
N THR A 389 25.55 1.54 -1.31
CA THR A 389 26.64 0.82 -2.00
C THR A 389 27.08 1.69 -3.16
N ARG A 390 28.31 2.22 -3.13
CA ARG A 390 28.87 2.96 -4.28
C ARG A 390 29.07 1.99 -5.45
N PRO A 391 28.87 2.41 -6.71
CA PRO A 391 29.16 1.56 -7.87
C PRO A 391 30.58 1.01 -7.90
N ALA A 392 31.57 1.71 -7.33
CA ALA A 392 32.95 1.28 -7.21
C ALA A 392 33.14 0.07 -6.27
N ASP A 393 32.30 -0.06 -5.22
CA ASP A 393 32.41 -1.17 -4.27
C ASP A 393 31.80 -2.46 -4.81
N ALA A 394 30.90 -2.37 -5.81
CA ALA A 394 30.34 -3.52 -6.52
C ALA A 394 31.37 -4.16 -7.48
N ALA A 395 32.30 -3.36 -8.02
CA ALA A 395 33.37 -3.83 -8.91
C ALA A 395 34.58 -4.43 -8.16
N ALA A 396 34.69 -4.18 -6.86
CA ALA A 396 35.83 -4.60 -6.02
C ALA A 396 35.59 -5.88 -5.23
N ARG A 397 34.47 -6.61 -5.40
CA ARG A 397 34.29 -7.94 -4.81
C ARG A 397 35.07 -8.95 -5.65
N PRO A 398 36.15 -9.57 -5.12
CA PRO A 398 36.86 -10.60 -5.86
C PRO A 398 35.94 -11.79 -6.07
N ASP A 399 35.89 -12.25 -7.33
CA ASP A 399 35.23 -13.48 -7.75
C ASP A 399 35.53 -14.60 -6.79
N VAL A 400 34.54 -15.07 -6.05
CA VAL A 400 34.58 -16.40 -5.45
C VAL A 400 34.44 -17.36 -6.63
N LYS A 401 35.56 -17.86 -7.12
CA LYS A 401 35.66 -18.94 -8.11
C LYS A 401 34.86 -20.17 -7.65
N PRO A 402 34.36 -20.93 -8.65
CA PRO A 402 33.39 -22.00 -8.49
C PRO A 402 33.81 -23.14 -7.56
#